data_fdd5e216e18e2e5bd08de066edbbaa85
#
_entry.id   fdd5e216e18e2e5bd08de066edbbaa85
#
_cell.length_a   1.000
_cell.length_b   1.000
_cell.length_c   1.000
_cell.angle_alpha   90.00
_cell.angle_beta   90.00
_cell.angle_gamma   90.00
#
_symmetry.space_group_name_H-M   'P 1'
#
loop_
_entity.id
_entity.type
_entity.pdbx_description
1 polymer ?
#
loop_
_entity_poly.entity_id
_entity_poly.type
_entity_poly.pdbx_seq_one_letter_code
_entity_poly.pdbx_strand_id
1 'polypeptide(L)'
;MVNTTTTAGLIGVVLLARHGDRTEYYQDPNTFNATQAYITPLGSQQEYELGRFLRDTYLNPDSPSFIQNISTDVVNIDQLAVRADAGGGNVILDSAYALLQGLYPPTKKSEMTLGNGQTVLSPLGGYQYIPGELTYMQSLEFWQAPSLTSWMDCEYFQLHLGRLYAASAFKNMSTKAEPFLTALKPYLGSVDNNLTNIWNIYDHVNVQYTHNKTYYETLPATFLEQARYYANWVQNNVFTDTVQNSVGNIAIRTLLPEIYWALGNMTQPSNKVKISIQEVDYKPFMGLFNVTNATVTDPDIAGIVDYASVVAFELSQNSQGQHEVSLKFKNGTQDSEFRQLKMFGNTSITLDSFIHQLAWITINSTINWCFSCNQTVLRGCSVFNYSEDPFLHPGT
;
A
#
# COMPACT_ATOMS: atom_id res chain seq x y z
N MET A 1 11.03 -31.91 -34.12
CA MET A 1 11.44 -31.18 -32.94
C MET A 1 10.29 -30.27 -32.60
N VAL A 2 9.54 -30.58 -31.58
CA VAL A 2 8.44 -29.73 -31.09
C VAL A 2 9.12 -28.60 -30.34
N ASN A 3 9.04 -27.36 -30.88
CA ASN A 3 9.40 -26.17 -30.13
C ASN A 3 8.42 -26.03 -28.95
N THR A 4 8.77 -26.56 -27.81
CA THR A 4 8.16 -26.16 -26.55
C THR A 4 8.63 -24.72 -26.30
N THR A 5 7.82 -23.74 -26.69
CA THR A 5 7.85 -22.40 -26.11
C THR A 5 7.59 -22.62 -24.61
N THR A 6 8.66 -22.67 -23.81
CA THR A 6 8.53 -22.51 -22.37
C THR A 6 7.90 -21.14 -22.15
N THR A 7 6.61 -21.13 -21.87
CA THR A 7 5.95 -19.96 -21.31
C THR A 7 6.74 -19.61 -20.05
N ALA A 8 7.37 -18.45 -20.04
CA ALA A 8 8.11 -17.96 -18.90
C ALA A 8 7.16 -17.92 -17.69
N GLY A 9 7.36 -18.85 -16.74
CA GLY A 9 6.50 -18.99 -15.59
C GLY A 9 6.72 -17.83 -14.61
N LEU A 10 5.67 -17.45 -13.89
CA LEU A 10 5.78 -16.47 -12.82
C LEU A 10 6.65 -17.05 -11.69
N ILE A 11 7.69 -16.31 -11.29
CA ILE A 11 8.65 -16.71 -10.25
C ILE A 11 8.08 -16.37 -8.88
N GLY A 12 7.47 -15.19 -8.76
CA GLY A 12 6.89 -14.69 -7.52
C GLY A 12 6.25 -13.32 -7.71
N VAL A 13 5.67 -12.78 -6.65
CA VAL A 13 4.96 -11.50 -6.65
C VAL A 13 5.21 -10.73 -5.36
N VAL A 14 5.36 -9.41 -5.49
CA VAL A 14 5.27 -8.48 -4.35
C VAL A 14 3.95 -7.74 -4.46
N LEU A 15 3.16 -7.77 -3.40
CA LEU A 15 1.85 -7.16 -3.29
C LEU A 15 1.90 -5.98 -2.35
N LEU A 16 1.38 -4.84 -2.80
CA LEU A 16 1.06 -3.70 -1.96
C LEU A 16 -0.46 -3.64 -1.87
N ALA A 17 -1.03 -3.93 -0.70
CA ALA A 17 -2.47 -3.99 -0.48
C ALA A 17 -2.94 -2.88 0.46
N ARG A 18 -4.11 -2.32 0.19
CA ARG A 18 -4.76 -1.34 1.06
C ARG A 18 -5.74 -2.04 1.97
N HIS A 19 -5.73 -1.70 3.26
CA HIS A 19 -6.70 -2.19 4.24
C HIS A 19 -8.16 -2.06 3.78
N GLY A 20 -9.03 -2.91 4.34
CA GLY A 20 -10.47 -2.92 4.11
C GLY A 20 -11.22 -1.77 4.79
N ASP A 21 -12.54 -1.77 4.64
CA ASP A 21 -13.44 -0.79 5.26
C ASP A 21 -13.30 -0.78 6.79
N ARG A 22 -13.48 0.39 7.39
CA ARG A 22 -13.22 0.67 8.80
C ARG A 22 -14.16 1.69 9.40
N THR A 23 -14.14 1.79 10.71
CA THR A 23 -14.79 2.88 11.42
C THR A 23 -14.17 4.23 11.06
N GLU A 24 -14.89 5.31 11.35
CA GLU A 24 -14.45 6.69 11.08
C GLU A 24 -13.05 6.94 11.65
N TYR A 25 -12.23 7.66 10.89
CA TYR A 25 -10.83 7.88 11.15
C TYR A 25 -10.48 9.35 10.90
N TYR A 26 -10.13 10.06 11.95
CA TYR A 26 -9.71 11.46 11.83
C TYR A 26 -8.18 11.54 11.69
N GLN A 27 -7.70 12.34 10.77
CA GLN A 27 -6.29 12.73 10.64
C GLN A 27 -6.18 14.25 10.74
N ASP A 28 -5.30 14.75 11.62
CA ASP A 28 -4.98 16.17 11.62
C ASP A 28 -4.37 16.58 10.28
N PRO A 29 -4.93 17.57 9.58
CA PRO A 29 -4.50 17.90 8.22
C PRO A 29 -3.10 18.54 8.13
N ASN A 30 -2.50 18.91 9.27
CA ASN A 30 -1.16 19.52 9.31
C ASN A 30 -0.11 18.53 9.81
N THR A 31 -0.40 17.74 10.84
CA THR A 31 0.57 16.84 11.48
C THR A 31 0.38 15.38 11.08
N PHE A 32 -0.76 15.03 10.52
CA PHE A 32 -1.20 13.65 10.22
C PHE A 32 -1.34 12.76 11.46
N ASN A 33 -1.31 13.33 12.67
CA ASN A 33 -1.71 12.59 13.88
C ASN A 33 -3.16 12.14 13.74
N ALA A 34 -3.40 10.90 14.09
CA ALA A 34 -4.66 10.23 13.77
C ALA A 34 -5.31 9.57 14.99
N THR A 35 -6.63 9.40 14.92
CA THR A 35 -7.38 8.58 15.85
C THR A 35 -7.21 7.09 15.55
N GLN A 36 -7.59 6.24 16.49
CA GLN A 36 -7.66 4.79 16.26
C GLN A 36 -8.88 4.46 15.39
N ALA A 37 -8.71 3.51 14.47
CA ALA A 37 -9.80 2.95 13.67
C ALA A 37 -9.79 1.43 13.76
N TYR A 38 -10.96 0.82 13.55
CA TYR A 38 -11.16 -0.62 13.62
C TYR A 38 -11.77 -1.12 12.33
N ILE A 39 -11.31 -2.28 11.87
CA ILE A 39 -11.90 -2.93 10.70
C ILE A 39 -13.38 -3.24 10.96
N THR A 40 -14.22 -3.06 9.96
CA THR A 40 -15.62 -3.46 10.04
C THR A 40 -15.82 -4.89 9.51
N PRO A 41 -16.97 -5.54 9.76
CA PRO A 41 -17.30 -6.80 9.08
C PRO A 41 -17.27 -6.70 7.55
N LEU A 42 -17.64 -5.53 7.00
CA LEU A 42 -17.52 -5.27 5.56
C LEU A 42 -16.05 -5.27 5.13
N GLY A 43 -15.17 -4.58 5.87
CA GLY A 43 -13.73 -4.57 5.60
C GLY A 43 -13.11 -5.95 5.66
N SER A 44 -13.47 -6.74 6.67
CA SER A 44 -13.01 -8.14 6.79
C SER A 44 -13.46 -9.00 5.59
N GLN A 45 -14.69 -8.79 5.10
CA GLN A 45 -15.18 -9.47 3.90
C GLN A 45 -14.42 -9.03 2.65
N GLN A 46 -14.18 -7.72 2.48
CA GLN A 46 -13.44 -7.18 1.33
C GLN A 46 -12.04 -7.77 1.24
N GLU A 47 -11.33 -7.84 2.36
CA GLU A 47 -9.97 -8.41 2.42
C GLU A 47 -9.97 -9.93 2.20
N TYR A 48 -10.93 -10.64 2.77
CA TYR A 48 -11.08 -12.07 2.51
C TYR A 48 -11.33 -12.35 1.01
N GLU A 49 -12.18 -11.55 0.36
CA GLU A 49 -12.44 -11.66 -1.08
C GLU A 49 -11.21 -11.29 -1.91
N LEU A 50 -10.44 -10.28 -1.49
CA LEU A 50 -9.13 -10.00 -2.10
C LEU A 50 -8.19 -11.19 -1.96
N GLY A 51 -8.10 -11.79 -0.78
CA GLY A 51 -7.28 -12.99 -0.56
C GLY A 51 -7.70 -14.15 -1.47
N ARG A 52 -9.00 -14.38 -1.65
CA ARG A 52 -9.51 -15.39 -2.59
C ARG A 52 -9.14 -15.08 -4.03
N PHE A 53 -9.30 -13.82 -4.45
CA PHE A 53 -8.90 -13.38 -5.78
C PHE A 53 -7.41 -13.63 -6.03
N LEU A 54 -6.56 -13.31 -5.08
CA LEU A 54 -5.11 -13.55 -5.15
C LEU A 54 -4.80 -15.06 -5.19
N ARG A 55 -5.53 -15.87 -4.43
CA ARG A 55 -5.44 -17.33 -4.49
C ARG A 55 -5.78 -17.85 -5.90
N ASP A 56 -6.90 -17.43 -6.46
CA ASP A 56 -7.33 -17.86 -7.79
C ASP A 56 -6.35 -17.37 -8.88
N THR A 57 -5.70 -16.24 -8.67
CA THR A 57 -4.71 -15.69 -9.60
C THR A 57 -3.35 -16.39 -9.50
N TYR A 58 -2.82 -16.58 -8.29
CA TYR A 58 -1.42 -16.97 -8.10
C TYR A 58 -1.21 -18.41 -7.63
N LEU A 59 -2.21 -19.04 -7.02
CA LEU A 59 -2.14 -20.39 -6.47
C LEU A 59 -2.93 -21.41 -7.28
N ASN A 60 -3.73 -21.00 -8.27
CA ASN A 60 -4.45 -21.89 -9.14
C ASN A 60 -3.56 -22.32 -10.32
N PRO A 61 -3.24 -23.64 -10.47
CA PRO A 61 -2.38 -24.13 -11.56
C PRO A 61 -2.91 -23.82 -12.98
N ASP A 62 -4.21 -23.58 -13.12
CA ASP A 62 -4.85 -23.26 -14.42
C ASP A 62 -4.77 -21.74 -14.74
N SER A 63 -4.31 -20.92 -13.79
CA SER A 63 -4.17 -19.49 -13.99
C SER A 63 -2.94 -19.15 -14.85
N PRO A 64 -3.04 -18.18 -15.77
CA PRO A 64 -1.88 -17.70 -16.54
C PRO A 64 -0.81 -17.02 -15.64
N SER A 65 -1.19 -16.58 -14.45
CA SER A 65 -0.31 -15.98 -13.45
C SER A 65 0.05 -16.96 -12.30
N PHE A 66 -0.09 -18.28 -12.52
CA PHE A 66 0.29 -19.27 -11.53
C PHE A 66 1.77 -19.18 -11.16
N ILE A 67 2.06 -19.09 -9.86
CA ILE A 67 3.45 -19.06 -9.37
C ILE A 67 3.99 -20.50 -9.30
N GLN A 68 5.08 -20.75 -9.99
CA GLN A 68 5.70 -22.06 -10.05
C GLN A 68 6.22 -22.52 -8.68
N ASN A 69 5.90 -23.79 -8.33
CA ASN A 69 6.33 -24.44 -7.09
C ASN A 69 5.81 -23.79 -5.80
N ILE A 70 4.74 -23.00 -5.86
CA ILE A 70 4.06 -22.54 -4.65
C ILE A 70 3.18 -23.66 -4.06
N SER A 71 3.09 -23.71 -2.73
CA SER A 71 2.17 -24.61 -2.03
C SER A 71 0.75 -24.10 -2.19
N THR A 72 -0.15 -24.88 -2.78
CA THR A 72 -1.49 -24.40 -3.16
C THR A 72 -2.57 -24.64 -2.10
N ASP A 73 -2.44 -25.67 -1.26
CA ASP A 73 -3.48 -26.06 -0.29
C ASP A 73 -3.07 -25.84 1.15
N VAL A 74 -1.95 -26.47 1.57
CA VAL A 74 -1.38 -26.28 2.89
C VAL A 74 -0.29 -25.24 2.76
N VAL A 75 -0.38 -24.19 3.57
CA VAL A 75 0.58 -23.10 3.51
C VAL A 75 2.00 -23.59 3.87
N ASN A 76 2.97 -23.23 3.04
CA ASN A 76 4.37 -23.25 3.41
C ASN A 76 4.78 -21.83 3.80
N ILE A 77 4.94 -21.61 5.11
CA ILE A 77 5.26 -20.28 5.64
C ILE A 77 6.60 -19.72 5.14
N ASP A 78 7.53 -20.58 4.71
CA ASP A 78 8.80 -20.15 4.11
C ASP A 78 8.59 -19.47 2.72
N GLN A 79 7.42 -19.67 2.10
CA GLN A 79 7.10 -19.09 0.79
C GLN A 79 6.40 -17.73 0.87
N LEU A 80 6.08 -17.28 2.08
CA LEU A 80 5.37 -16.03 2.33
C LEU A 80 6.21 -15.07 3.18
N ALA A 81 6.17 -13.78 2.84
CA ALA A 81 6.64 -12.71 3.67
C ALA A 81 5.49 -11.69 3.81
N VAL A 82 5.03 -11.42 5.02
CA VAL A 82 3.87 -10.55 5.26
C VAL A 82 4.26 -9.46 6.24
N ARG A 83 4.02 -8.21 5.87
CA ARG A 83 4.23 -7.04 6.72
C ARG A 83 2.96 -6.19 6.74
N ALA A 84 2.61 -5.66 7.89
CA ALA A 84 1.49 -4.76 8.08
C ALA A 84 1.93 -3.51 8.84
N ASP A 85 1.44 -2.34 8.41
CA ASP A 85 1.64 -1.08 9.13
C ASP A 85 0.79 -1.08 10.40
N ALA A 86 1.45 -1.04 11.56
CA ALA A 86 0.78 -0.97 12.86
C ALA A 86 0.59 0.48 13.37
N GLY A 87 1.05 1.48 12.62
CA GLY A 87 1.01 2.89 13.04
C GLY A 87 -0.37 3.55 12.97
N GLY A 88 -1.26 3.03 12.12
CA GLY A 88 -2.61 3.55 11.90
C GLY A 88 -3.72 2.90 12.75
N GLY A 89 -3.39 2.17 13.80
CA GLY A 89 -4.33 1.33 14.55
C GLY A 89 -4.33 -0.11 14.04
N ASN A 90 -5.23 -0.95 14.61
CA ASN A 90 -5.23 -2.37 14.29
C ASN A 90 -5.85 -2.69 12.92
N VAL A 91 -6.49 -1.74 12.25
CA VAL A 91 -7.24 -1.97 11.01
C VAL A 91 -6.40 -2.61 9.91
N ILE A 92 -5.15 -2.19 9.76
CA ILE A 92 -4.26 -2.69 8.70
C ILE A 92 -3.83 -4.13 9.02
N LEU A 93 -3.51 -4.41 10.29
CA LEU A 93 -3.18 -5.76 10.72
C LEU A 93 -4.36 -6.73 10.59
N ASP A 94 -5.55 -6.30 11.03
CA ASP A 94 -6.77 -7.11 10.92
C ASP A 94 -7.12 -7.38 9.46
N SER A 95 -6.88 -6.40 8.58
CA SER A 95 -7.01 -6.53 7.12
C SER A 95 -6.07 -7.58 6.56
N ALA A 96 -4.78 -7.52 6.92
CA ALA A 96 -3.81 -8.54 6.52
C ALA A 96 -4.25 -9.95 6.94
N TYR A 97 -4.75 -10.12 8.16
CA TYR A 97 -5.24 -11.43 8.61
C TYR A 97 -6.47 -11.89 7.84
N ALA A 98 -7.40 -11.00 7.50
CA ALA A 98 -8.56 -11.35 6.70
C ALA A 98 -8.17 -11.75 5.25
N LEU A 99 -7.25 -11.01 4.63
CA LEU A 99 -6.66 -11.34 3.33
C LEU A 99 -6.01 -12.73 3.36
N LEU A 100 -5.19 -13.02 4.37
CA LEU A 100 -4.49 -14.31 4.51
C LEU A 100 -5.45 -15.49 4.68
N GLN A 101 -6.61 -15.30 5.33
CA GLN A 101 -7.65 -16.32 5.42
C GLN A 101 -8.28 -16.63 4.04
N GLY A 102 -8.40 -15.61 3.16
CA GLY A 102 -8.83 -15.79 1.79
C GLY A 102 -7.78 -16.49 0.94
N LEU A 103 -6.52 -16.11 1.11
CA LEU A 103 -5.39 -16.66 0.36
C LEU A 103 -5.13 -18.14 0.71
N TYR A 104 -5.14 -18.49 2.00
CA TYR A 104 -5.00 -19.85 2.51
C TYR A 104 -6.14 -20.18 3.48
N PRO A 105 -7.34 -20.49 2.96
CA PRO A 105 -8.50 -20.82 3.79
C PRO A 105 -8.28 -22.10 4.61
N PRO A 106 -9.06 -22.31 5.67
CA PRO A 106 -9.03 -23.55 6.44
C PRO A 106 -9.13 -24.79 5.54
N THR A 107 -8.30 -25.80 5.81
CA THR A 107 -8.26 -27.03 4.99
C THR A 107 -8.05 -28.29 5.84
N LYS A 108 -8.77 -29.37 5.49
CA LYS A 108 -8.56 -30.69 6.08
C LYS A 108 -7.26 -31.35 5.62
N LYS A 109 -6.60 -30.81 4.58
CA LYS A 109 -5.32 -31.36 4.06
C LYS A 109 -4.16 -31.18 5.04
N SER A 110 -4.32 -30.34 6.10
CA SER A 110 -3.36 -30.16 7.19
C SER A 110 -3.54 -31.18 8.33
N GLU A 111 -4.44 -32.15 8.21
CA GLU A 111 -4.65 -33.23 9.16
C GLU A 111 -3.38 -34.07 9.32
N MET A 112 -3.03 -34.41 10.58
CA MET A 112 -1.88 -35.26 10.86
C MET A 112 -2.23 -36.40 11.83
N THR A 113 -1.61 -37.56 11.64
CA THR A 113 -1.71 -38.67 12.58
C THR A 113 -0.52 -38.63 13.54
N LEU A 114 -0.83 -38.58 14.84
CA LEU A 114 0.16 -38.58 15.91
C LEU A 114 0.75 -39.97 16.11
N GLY A 115 1.86 -40.06 16.80
CA GLY A 115 2.54 -41.32 17.10
C GLY A 115 1.69 -42.34 17.91
N ASN A 116 0.67 -41.91 18.62
CA ASN A 116 -0.31 -42.77 19.30
C ASN A 116 -1.47 -43.23 18.39
N GLY A 117 -1.44 -42.90 17.09
CA GLY A 117 -2.49 -43.22 16.12
C GLY A 117 -3.69 -42.26 16.10
N GLN A 118 -3.73 -41.24 16.96
CA GLN A 118 -4.79 -40.25 16.95
C GLN A 118 -4.61 -39.27 15.77
N THR A 119 -5.69 -39.03 15.03
CA THR A 119 -5.72 -38.00 13.99
C THR A 119 -6.17 -36.68 14.57
N VAL A 120 -5.42 -35.59 14.26
CA VAL A 120 -5.71 -34.25 14.72
C VAL A 120 -5.74 -33.28 13.55
N LEU A 121 -6.61 -32.29 13.63
CA LEU A 121 -6.75 -31.20 12.69
C LEU A 121 -6.67 -29.87 13.46
N SER A 122 -6.06 -28.85 12.87
CA SER A 122 -6.07 -27.49 13.47
C SER A 122 -7.50 -27.02 13.76
N PRO A 123 -7.73 -26.23 14.84
CA PRO A 123 -9.04 -25.64 15.13
C PRO A 123 -9.68 -24.96 13.93
N LEU A 124 -10.98 -24.65 14.02
CA LEU A 124 -11.74 -23.97 12.98
C LEU A 124 -11.68 -24.68 11.61
N GLY A 125 -11.69 -26.02 11.63
CA GLY A 125 -11.72 -26.82 10.38
C GLY A 125 -10.41 -26.87 9.62
N GLY A 126 -9.29 -26.67 10.31
CA GLY A 126 -7.96 -26.66 9.70
C GLY A 126 -7.46 -25.26 9.39
N TYR A 127 -7.74 -24.28 10.25
CA TYR A 127 -7.25 -22.92 10.11
C TYR A 127 -5.72 -22.90 10.01
N GLN A 128 -5.19 -22.11 9.11
CA GLN A 128 -3.78 -22.01 8.78
C GLN A 128 -3.21 -20.70 9.32
N TYR A 129 -2.27 -20.80 10.26
CA TYR A 129 -1.62 -19.64 10.86
C TYR A 129 -0.44 -19.21 9.98
N ILE A 130 -0.48 -17.95 9.53
CA ILE A 130 0.58 -17.34 8.73
C ILE A 130 1.17 -16.21 9.57
N PRO A 131 2.47 -16.22 9.88
CA PRO A 131 3.10 -15.14 10.62
C PRO A 131 3.13 -13.86 9.80
N GLY A 132 2.76 -12.74 10.43
CA GLY A 132 2.91 -11.40 9.88
C GLY A 132 3.87 -10.58 10.74
N GLU A 133 4.74 -9.83 10.12
CA GLU A 133 5.63 -8.86 10.77
C GLU A 133 4.89 -7.53 10.95
N LEU A 134 4.91 -7.01 12.19
CA LEU A 134 4.36 -5.69 12.50
C LEU A 134 5.45 -4.63 12.40
N THR A 135 5.21 -3.62 11.60
CA THR A 135 6.12 -2.50 11.48
C THR A 135 5.59 -1.34 12.31
N TYR A 136 6.21 -1.10 13.47
CA TYR A 136 5.90 0.05 14.33
C TYR A 136 6.81 1.23 14.02
N MET A 137 6.29 2.45 14.22
CA MET A 137 7.05 3.71 14.11
C MET A 137 8.30 3.77 15.00
N GLN A 138 8.45 2.87 15.98
CA GLN A 138 9.48 2.90 17.02
C GLN A 138 10.47 1.74 16.98
N SER A 139 10.54 0.96 15.89
CA SER A 139 11.59 -0.07 15.82
C SER A 139 12.96 0.62 15.79
N LEU A 140 13.72 0.47 16.87
CA LEU A 140 15.06 1.04 17.09
C LEU A 140 16.16 0.29 16.31
N GLU A 141 15.83 -0.52 15.34
CA GLU A 141 16.82 -1.23 14.55
C GLU A 141 17.40 -0.31 13.48
N PHE A 142 18.63 0.14 13.71
CA PHE A 142 19.39 1.11 12.91
C PHE A 142 19.51 0.76 11.41
N TRP A 143 19.21 -0.47 11.03
CA TRP A 143 19.44 -1.02 9.68
C TRP A 143 18.16 -1.35 8.93
N GLN A 144 16.99 -1.26 9.58
CA GLN A 144 15.71 -1.47 8.92
C GLN A 144 15.21 -0.18 8.27
N ALA A 145 14.46 -0.33 7.19
CA ALA A 145 13.80 0.78 6.53
C ALA A 145 12.92 1.54 7.53
N PRO A 146 12.85 2.87 7.45
CA PRO A 146 11.96 3.64 8.29
C PRO A 146 10.50 3.21 8.08
N SER A 147 9.70 3.42 9.11
CA SER A 147 8.29 3.06 9.22
C SER A 147 7.49 3.23 7.93
N LEU A 148 6.46 2.39 7.76
CA LEU A 148 5.47 2.50 6.68
C LEU A 148 4.66 3.82 6.73
N THR A 149 4.77 4.61 7.82
CA THR A 149 4.20 5.97 7.97
C THR A 149 5.30 7.04 7.93
N SER A 150 6.13 7.01 6.92
CA SER A 150 7.36 7.82 6.79
C SER A 150 7.15 9.33 6.72
N TRP A 151 5.95 9.81 6.41
CA TRP A 151 5.57 11.23 6.39
C TRP A 151 5.35 11.83 7.79
N MET A 152 5.12 11.00 8.81
CA MET A 152 4.94 11.46 10.18
C MET A 152 6.29 11.85 10.78
N ASP A 153 6.30 12.88 11.64
CA ASP A 153 7.50 13.46 12.27
C ASP A 153 8.55 13.97 11.26
N CYS A 154 8.17 14.21 10.01
CA CYS A 154 9.03 14.68 8.93
C CYS A 154 8.86 16.20 8.74
N GLU A 155 9.83 17.01 9.18
CA GLU A 155 9.72 18.47 9.11
C GLU A 155 9.58 18.96 7.66
N TYR A 156 10.37 18.43 6.74
CA TYR A 156 10.26 18.84 5.33
C TYR A 156 8.92 18.47 4.71
N PHE A 157 8.26 17.42 5.17
CA PHE A 157 6.90 17.10 4.75
C PHE A 157 5.90 18.13 5.28
N GLN A 158 6.05 18.60 6.52
CA GLN A 158 5.24 19.70 7.07
C GLN A 158 5.42 21.00 6.28
N LEU A 159 6.67 21.32 5.89
CA LEU A 159 6.94 22.47 5.03
C LEU A 159 6.34 22.30 3.63
N HIS A 160 6.32 21.08 3.08
CA HIS A 160 5.66 20.77 1.82
C HIS A 160 4.15 21.07 1.91
N LEU A 161 3.47 20.62 2.97
CA LEU A 161 2.06 20.94 3.24
C LEU A 161 1.80 22.44 3.32
N GLY A 162 2.63 23.15 4.07
CA GLY A 162 2.51 24.62 4.21
C GLY A 162 2.62 25.33 2.86
N ARG A 163 3.53 24.91 1.98
CA ARG A 163 3.69 25.45 0.62
C ARG A 163 2.48 25.12 -0.25
N LEU A 164 1.97 23.89 -0.18
CA LEU A 164 0.78 23.46 -0.92
C LEU A 164 -0.42 24.32 -0.54
N TYR A 165 -0.72 24.46 0.74
CA TYR A 165 -1.89 25.21 1.22
C TYR A 165 -1.78 26.72 0.94
N ALA A 166 -0.58 27.26 0.85
CA ALA A 166 -0.33 28.65 0.48
C ALA A 166 -0.39 28.90 -1.03
N ALA A 167 -0.30 27.85 -1.87
CA ALA A 167 -0.22 27.97 -3.32
C ALA A 167 -1.51 28.55 -3.93
N SER A 168 -1.37 29.31 -5.04
CA SER A 168 -2.51 29.86 -5.77
C SER A 168 -3.46 28.78 -6.29
N ALA A 169 -2.91 27.63 -6.72
CA ALA A 169 -3.71 26.49 -7.18
C ALA A 169 -4.63 25.95 -6.06
N PHE A 170 -4.13 25.86 -4.83
CA PHE A 170 -4.94 25.43 -3.68
C PHE A 170 -6.03 26.45 -3.34
N LYS A 171 -5.70 27.75 -3.33
CA LYS A 171 -6.67 28.83 -3.10
C LYS A 171 -7.79 28.85 -4.14
N ASN A 172 -7.42 28.67 -5.41
CA ASN A 172 -8.39 28.57 -6.51
C ASN A 172 -9.29 27.35 -6.35
N MET A 173 -8.73 26.19 -5.97
CA MET A 173 -9.52 24.98 -5.71
C MET A 173 -10.43 25.16 -4.48
N SER A 174 -9.97 25.85 -3.43
CA SER A 174 -10.78 26.17 -2.26
C SER A 174 -12.00 27.02 -2.65
N THR A 175 -11.82 28.07 -3.45
CA THR A 175 -12.93 28.87 -3.98
C THR A 175 -13.89 28.04 -4.83
N LYS A 176 -13.37 27.12 -5.66
CA LYS A 176 -14.19 26.21 -6.47
C LYS A 176 -15.01 25.24 -5.62
N ALA A 177 -14.46 24.79 -4.49
CA ALA A 177 -15.11 23.84 -3.58
C ALA A 177 -16.18 24.51 -2.67
N GLU A 178 -16.12 25.82 -2.47
CA GLU A 178 -16.95 26.55 -1.50
C GLU A 178 -18.48 26.33 -1.67
N PRO A 179 -19.07 26.34 -2.89
CA PRO A 179 -20.50 26.04 -3.06
C PRO A 179 -20.87 24.63 -2.60
N PHE A 180 -20.03 23.63 -2.91
CA PHE A 180 -20.22 22.25 -2.47
C PHE A 180 -20.10 22.14 -0.95
N LEU A 181 -19.02 22.68 -0.36
CA LEU A 181 -18.80 22.65 1.09
C LEU A 181 -19.95 23.33 1.84
N THR A 182 -20.45 24.47 1.34
CA THR A 182 -21.61 25.14 1.91
C THR A 182 -22.86 24.25 1.89
N ALA A 183 -23.13 23.58 0.77
CA ALA A 183 -24.28 22.69 0.63
C ALA A 183 -24.13 21.39 1.50
N LEU A 184 -22.89 20.92 1.70
CA LEU A 184 -22.60 19.72 2.50
C LEU A 184 -22.69 19.97 4.01
N LYS A 185 -22.53 21.21 4.48
CA LYS A 185 -22.47 21.57 5.90
C LYS A 185 -23.54 20.92 6.80
N PRO A 186 -24.83 20.81 6.40
CA PRO A 186 -25.85 20.16 7.22
C PRO A 186 -25.60 18.68 7.53
N TYR A 187 -24.72 18.02 6.78
CA TYR A 187 -24.42 16.59 6.86
C TYR A 187 -23.12 16.28 7.60
N LEU A 188 -22.38 17.30 8.07
CA LEU A 188 -21.03 17.12 8.64
C LEU A 188 -20.99 17.09 10.17
N GLY A 189 -22.09 17.38 10.86
CA GLY A 189 -22.07 17.48 12.33
C GLY A 189 -21.03 18.50 12.81
N SER A 190 -20.00 18.00 13.53
CA SER A 190 -18.91 18.84 14.08
C SER A 190 -17.61 18.81 13.24
N VAL A 191 -17.62 18.19 12.07
CA VAL A 191 -16.43 18.12 11.20
C VAL A 191 -16.17 19.50 10.58
N ASP A 192 -14.94 19.99 10.70
CA ASP A 192 -14.51 21.28 10.14
C ASP A 192 -14.68 21.31 8.63
N ASN A 193 -15.44 22.31 8.15
CA ASN A 193 -15.88 22.39 6.76
C ASN A 193 -15.01 23.36 5.93
N ASN A 194 -13.85 22.87 5.49
CA ASN A 194 -12.94 23.61 4.60
C ASN A 194 -12.11 22.64 3.74
N LEU A 195 -11.52 23.14 2.64
CA LEU A 195 -10.76 22.30 1.70
C LEU A 195 -9.51 21.65 2.34
N THR A 196 -8.86 22.30 3.29
CA THR A 196 -7.70 21.72 3.98
C THR A 196 -8.10 20.45 4.74
N ASN A 197 -9.33 20.41 5.26
CA ASN A 197 -9.90 19.28 5.99
C ASN A 197 -10.66 18.29 5.10
N ILE A 198 -10.61 18.43 3.78
CA ILE A 198 -11.47 17.70 2.83
C ILE A 198 -11.31 16.18 2.92
N TRP A 199 -10.14 15.68 3.34
CA TRP A 199 -9.94 14.26 3.54
C TRP A 199 -10.82 13.72 4.67
N ASN A 200 -10.84 14.39 5.82
CA ASN A 200 -11.71 14.04 6.95
C ASN A 200 -13.19 14.20 6.61
N ILE A 201 -13.54 15.20 5.81
CA ILE A 201 -14.90 15.40 5.27
C ILE A 201 -15.29 14.20 4.40
N TYR A 202 -14.43 13.78 3.48
CA TYR A 202 -14.67 12.62 2.63
C TYR A 202 -14.78 11.33 3.45
N ASP A 203 -13.88 11.12 4.41
CA ASP A 203 -13.92 9.95 5.28
C ASP A 203 -15.22 9.87 6.07
N HIS A 204 -15.62 10.95 6.73
CA HIS A 204 -16.90 11.06 7.43
C HIS A 204 -18.09 10.73 6.52
N VAL A 205 -18.18 11.40 5.37
CA VAL A 205 -19.27 11.18 4.41
C VAL A 205 -19.30 9.73 3.93
N ASN A 206 -18.16 9.15 3.60
CA ASN A 206 -18.05 7.78 3.12
C ASN A 206 -18.46 6.75 4.18
N VAL A 207 -17.99 6.92 5.41
CA VAL A 207 -18.32 6.01 6.53
C VAL A 207 -19.80 6.13 6.89
N GLN A 208 -20.33 7.35 7.02
CA GLN A 208 -21.74 7.56 7.31
C GLN A 208 -22.64 7.05 6.17
N TYR A 209 -22.28 7.29 4.91
CA TYR A 209 -23.02 6.78 3.75
C TYR A 209 -23.04 5.25 3.71
N THR A 210 -21.96 4.60 4.11
CA THR A 210 -21.84 3.14 4.09
C THR A 210 -22.55 2.48 5.26
N HIS A 211 -22.46 3.05 6.47
CA HIS A 211 -22.87 2.39 7.70
C HIS A 211 -24.11 2.98 8.38
N ASN A 212 -24.61 4.15 7.93
CA ASN A 212 -25.77 4.80 8.52
C ASN A 212 -26.91 4.91 7.49
N LYS A 213 -27.94 4.08 7.68
CA LYS A 213 -29.09 4.04 6.77
C LYS A 213 -29.76 5.40 6.58
N THR A 214 -30.02 6.16 7.66
CA THR A 214 -30.64 7.47 7.57
C THR A 214 -29.78 8.45 6.76
N TYR A 215 -28.48 8.42 6.97
CA TYR A 215 -27.54 9.25 6.23
C TYR A 215 -27.52 8.88 4.74
N TYR A 216 -27.48 7.59 4.42
CA TYR A 216 -27.57 7.08 3.05
C TYR A 216 -28.84 7.55 2.32
N GLU A 217 -30.00 7.50 3.01
CA GLU A 217 -31.30 7.89 2.44
C GLU A 217 -31.46 9.41 2.28
N THR A 218 -30.70 10.22 3.02
CA THR A 218 -30.86 11.68 3.06
C THR A 218 -29.75 12.46 2.37
N LEU A 219 -28.56 11.86 2.18
CA LEU A 219 -27.45 12.53 1.50
C LEU A 219 -27.78 12.71 0.01
N PRO A 220 -27.64 13.92 -0.56
CA PRO A 220 -27.79 14.10 -2.00
C PRO A 220 -26.86 13.20 -2.81
N ALA A 221 -27.38 12.57 -3.86
CA ALA A 221 -26.76 11.47 -4.59
C ALA A 221 -25.32 11.76 -5.11
N THR A 222 -24.98 13.04 -5.38
CA THR A 222 -23.66 13.42 -5.91
C THR A 222 -22.66 13.85 -4.84
N PHE A 223 -23.07 13.94 -3.56
CA PHE A 223 -22.23 14.56 -2.54
C PHE A 223 -21.04 13.68 -2.14
N LEU A 224 -21.20 12.37 -2.09
CA LEU A 224 -20.09 11.45 -1.85
C LEU A 224 -19.03 11.56 -2.96
N GLU A 225 -19.46 11.57 -4.22
CA GLU A 225 -18.56 11.70 -5.37
C GLU A 225 -17.84 13.05 -5.39
N GLN A 226 -18.54 14.13 -5.06
CA GLN A 226 -17.94 15.47 -4.97
C GLN A 226 -16.93 15.55 -3.83
N ALA A 227 -17.23 14.98 -2.64
CA ALA A 227 -16.29 14.91 -1.54
C ALA A 227 -15.03 14.14 -1.94
N ARG A 228 -15.21 12.98 -2.61
CA ARG A 228 -14.11 12.17 -3.14
C ARG A 228 -13.26 12.93 -4.17
N TYR A 229 -13.91 13.64 -5.09
CA TYR A 229 -13.21 14.43 -6.11
C TYR A 229 -12.24 15.46 -5.48
N TYR A 230 -12.73 16.23 -4.50
CA TYR A 230 -11.89 17.22 -3.83
C TYR A 230 -10.82 16.56 -2.93
N ALA A 231 -11.17 15.48 -2.24
CA ALA A 231 -10.22 14.71 -1.45
C ALA A 231 -9.12 14.10 -2.33
N ASN A 232 -9.46 13.52 -3.48
CA ASN A 232 -8.48 12.99 -4.44
C ASN A 232 -7.52 14.09 -4.90
N TRP A 233 -8.05 15.27 -5.26
CA TRP A 233 -7.21 16.38 -5.71
C TRP A 233 -6.24 16.83 -4.61
N VAL A 234 -6.72 17.00 -3.37
CA VAL A 234 -5.85 17.42 -2.26
C VAL A 234 -4.83 16.35 -1.94
N GLN A 235 -5.26 15.10 -1.73
CA GLN A 235 -4.37 14.01 -1.33
C GLN A 235 -3.33 13.69 -2.39
N ASN A 236 -3.68 13.76 -3.68
CA ASN A 236 -2.71 13.60 -4.75
C ASN A 236 -1.63 14.69 -4.70
N ASN A 237 -1.99 15.95 -4.45
CA ASN A 237 -1.00 17.02 -4.31
C ASN A 237 -0.18 16.93 -2.99
N VAL A 238 -0.70 16.26 -1.96
CA VAL A 238 0.01 16.00 -0.69
C VAL A 238 1.04 14.89 -0.84
N PHE A 239 0.65 13.76 -1.48
CA PHE A 239 1.45 12.54 -1.54
C PHE A 239 2.10 12.27 -2.90
N THR A 240 2.19 13.31 -3.75
CA THR A 240 3.00 13.29 -4.98
C THR A 240 3.82 14.57 -5.13
N ASP A 241 4.89 14.50 -5.89
CA ASP A 241 5.68 15.66 -6.30
C ASP A 241 6.27 15.39 -7.70
N THR A 242 6.42 16.44 -8.49
CA THR A 242 7.11 16.37 -9.79
C THR A 242 8.60 16.04 -9.65
N VAL A 243 9.19 16.39 -8.51
CA VAL A 243 10.55 16.01 -8.14
C VAL A 243 10.49 14.65 -7.44
N GLN A 244 10.92 13.60 -8.13
CA GLN A 244 10.70 12.21 -7.69
C GLN A 244 11.30 11.89 -6.31
N ASN A 245 12.45 12.45 -5.95
CA ASN A 245 13.09 12.29 -4.63
C ASN A 245 12.62 13.30 -3.58
N SER A 246 11.57 14.06 -3.85
CA SER A 246 10.96 14.98 -2.88
C SER A 246 10.17 14.24 -1.80
N VAL A 247 9.92 14.94 -0.69
CA VAL A 247 9.11 14.48 0.44
C VAL A 247 7.62 14.32 0.08
N GLY A 248 7.13 14.94 -0.99
CA GLY A 248 5.78 14.65 -1.50
C GLY A 248 5.61 13.17 -1.90
N ASN A 249 6.67 12.49 -2.31
CA ASN A 249 6.67 11.06 -2.63
C ASN A 249 7.13 10.17 -1.47
N ILE A 250 7.28 10.69 -0.25
CA ILE A 250 7.95 9.99 0.85
C ILE A 250 7.27 8.68 1.24
N ALA A 251 5.94 8.60 1.10
CA ALA A 251 5.16 7.43 1.48
C ALA A 251 5.58 6.15 0.72
N ILE A 252 6.00 6.27 -0.53
CA ILE A 252 6.49 5.13 -1.32
C ILE A 252 8.02 4.98 -1.22
N ARG A 253 8.77 6.07 -1.06
CA ARG A 253 10.22 6.06 -1.08
C ARG A 253 10.85 5.15 -0.01
N THR A 254 10.19 4.96 1.12
CA THR A 254 10.62 4.06 2.20
C THR A 254 10.17 2.60 1.99
N LEU A 255 9.18 2.35 1.12
CA LEU A 255 8.72 1.01 0.76
C LEU A 255 9.46 0.41 -0.44
N LEU A 256 9.94 1.25 -1.35
CA LEU A 256 10.66 0.79 -2.55
C LEU A 256 11.82 -0.17 -2.25
N PRO A 257 12.67 0.06 -1.23
CA PRO A 257 13.74 -0.88 -0.88
C PRO A 257 13.22 -2.29 -0.63
N GLU A 258 12.14 -2.43 0.14
CA GLU A 258 11.54 -3.73 0.46
C GLU A 258 10.99 -4.42 -0.80
N ILE A 259 10.38 -3.64 -1.71
CA ILE A 259 9.82 -4.15 -2.96
C ILE A 259 10.93 -4.72 -3.84
N TYR A 260 11.97 -3.94 -4.16
CA TYR A 260 13.00 -4.43 -5.06
C TYR A 260 13.93 -5.46 -4.40
N TRP A 261 14.14 -5.43 -3.08
CA TRP A 261 14.88 -6.47 -2.37
C TRP A 261 14.11 -7.78 -2.36
N ALA A 262 12.79 -7.74 -2.13
CA ALA A 262 11.97 -8.95 -2.22
C ALA A 262 12.02 -9.56 -3.62
N LEU A 263 11.84 -8.75 -4.67
CA LEU A 263 11.96 -9.18 -6.06
C LEU A 263 13.36 -9.76 -6.37
N GLY A 264 14.41 -9.05 -5.96
CA GLY A 264 15.79 -9.51 -6.14
C GLY A 264 16.10 -10.81 -5.42
N ASN A 265 15.60 -10.96 -4.20
CA ASN A 265 15.77 -12.20 -3.42
C ASN A 265 15.01 -13.39 -4.06
N MET A 266 13.83 -13.16 -4.64
CA MET A 266 13.08 -14.22 -5.34
C MET A 266 13.84 -14.80 -6.55
N THR A 267 14.83 -14.09 -7.10
CA THR A 267 15.68 -14.61 -8.19
C THR A 267 16.74 -15.57 -7.68
N GLN A 268 17.02 -15.61 -6.38
CA GLN A 268 18.08 -16.43 -5.80
C GLN A 268 17.58 -17.86 -5.53
N PRO A 269 18.30 -18.90 -5.99
CA PRO A 269 17.88 -20.30 -5.80
C PRO A 269 17.72 -20.71 -4.33
N SER A 270 18.43 -20.08 -3.41
CA SER A 270 18.36 -20.34 -1.97
C SER A 270 17.14 -19.69 -1.29
N ASN A 271 16.50 -18.72 -1.92
CA ASN A 271 15.33 -18.04 -1.36
C ASN A 271 14.06 -18.83 -1.68
N LYS A 272 13.23 -19.02 -0.67
CA LYS A 272 11.97 -19.76 -0.81
C LYS A 272 10.76 -18.85 -1.00
N VAL A 273 10.86 -17.56 -0.64
CA VAL A 273 9.74 -16.61 -0.69
C VAL A 273 9.23 -16.49 -2.13
N LYS A 274 7.92 -16.62 -2.28
CA LYS A 274 7.18 -16.53 -3.54
C LYS A 274 6.19 -15.38 -3.57
N ILE A 275 5.62 -15.05 -2.42
CA ILE A 275 4.70 -13.94 -2.25
C ILE A 275 5.18 -13.09 -1.09
N SER A 276 5.37 -11.80 -1.36
CA SER A 276 5.63 -10.78 -0.34
C SER A 276 4.46 -9.81 -0.31
N ILE A 277 3.86 -9.59 0.87
CA ILE A 277 2.69 -8.71 1.05
C ILE A 277 3.08 -7.56 1.96
N GLN A 278 2.77 -6.34 1.52
CA GLN A 278 2.86 -5.11 2.30
C GLN A 278 1.44 -4.57 2.46
N GLU A 279 0.87 -4.70 3.66
CA GLU A 279 -0.46 -4.16 3.96
C GLU A 279 -0.33 -2.75 4.51
N VAL A 280 -0.96 -1.78 3.86
CA VAL A 280 -0.76 -0.34 4.09
C VAL A 280 -2.06 0.46 3.94
N ASP A 281 -1.95 1.78 4.06
CA ASP A 281 -3.00 2.72 3.66
C ASP A 281 -2.87 3.13 2.16
N TYR A 282 -3.71 4.09 1.70
CA TYR A 282 -3.75 4.54 0.29
C TYR A 282 -2.56 5.41 -0.14
N LYS A 283 -1.82 6.02 0.80
CA LYS A 283 -0.80 7.04 0.50
C LYS A 283 0.38 6.50 -0.33
N PRO A 284 0.92 5.30 -0.04
CA PRO A 284 1.99 4.74 -0.85
C PRO A 284 1.60 4.49 -2.31
N PHE A 285 0.32 4.20 -2.59
CA PHE A 285 -0.15 4.00 -3.98
C PHE A 285 -0.01 5.26 -4.82
N MET A 286 -0.38 6.43 -4.27
CA MET A 286 -0.26 7.70 -4.98
C MET A 286 1.19 7.99 -5.37
N GLY A 287 2.10 7.88 -4.40
CA GLY A 287 3.53 8.05 -4.67
C GLY A 287 4.06 7.05 -5.69
N LEU A 288 3.65 5.77 -5.58
CA LEU A 288 4.05 4.72 -6.53
C LEU A 288 3.64 5.05 -7.96
N PHE A 289 2.37 5.37 -8.18
CA PHE A 289 1.85 5.69 -9.51
C PHE A 289 2.53 6.94 -10.10
N ASN A 290 2.89 7.90 -9.24
CA ASN A 290 3.62 9.09 -9.65
C ASN A 290 5.07 8.75 -10.04
N VAL A 291 5.86 8.09 -9.19
CA VAL A 291 7.29 7.82 -9.46
C VAL A 291 7.53 6.81 -10.58
N THR A 292 6.53 5.96 -10.87
CA THR A 292 6.57 5.03 -12.01
C THR A 292 6.01 5.62 -13.30
N ASN A 293 5.50 6.86 -13.26
CA ASN A 293 4.80 7.52 -14.36
C ASN A 293 3.53 6.75 -14.84
N ALA A 294 2.96 5.89 -14.00
CA ALA A 294 1.75 5.15 -14.35
C ALA A 294 0.55 6.08 -14.59
N THR A 295 0.43 7.17 -13.84
CA THR A 295 -0.62 8.19 -14.01
C THR A 295 -0.59 8.90 -15.37
N VAL A 296 0.50 8.81 -16.14
CA VAL A 296 0.59 9.40 -17.48
C VAL A 296 -0.26 8.63 -18.49
N THR A 297 -0.32 7.30 -18.34
CA THR A 297 -1.13 6.43 -19.21
C THR A 297 -2.52 6.16 -18.63
N ASP A 298 -2.63 6.16 -17.30
CA ASP A 298 -3.84 5.86 -16.53
C ASP A 298 -4.15 6.99 -15.53
N PRO A 299 -4.62 8.16 -15.97
CA PRO A 299 -4.79 9.32 -15.10
C PRO A 299 -5.90 9.15 -14.04
N ASP A 300 -6.79 8.18 -14.21
CA ASP A 300 -7.86 7.84 -13.25
C ASP A 300 -7.34 7.24 -11.93
N ILE A 301 -6.10 6.73 -11.90
CA ILE A 301 -5.48 6.23 -10.66
C ILE A 301 -4.85 7.34 -9.80
N ALA A 302 -4.87 8.58 -10.26
CA ALA A 302 -4.34 9.73 -9.53
C ALA A 302 -5.29 10.17 -8.40
N GLY A 303 -5.39 9.37 -7.34
CA GLY A 303 -6.26 9.65 -6.22
C GLY A 303 -6.25 8.56 -5.15
N ILE A 304 -7.20 8.65 -4.23
CA ILE A 304 -7.39 7.66 -3.17
C ILE A 304 -7.91 6.37 -3.81
N VAL A 305 -7.12 5.31 -3.77
CA VAL A 305 -7.56 3.97 -4.21
C VAL A 305 -8.65 3.44 -3.26
N ASP A 306 -9.50 2.54 -3.72
CA ASP A 306 -10.59 1.99 -2.90
C ASP A 306 -10.08 1.02 -1.83
N TYR A 307 -10.89 0.71 -0.80
CA TYR A 307 -10.59 -0.33 0.19
C TYR A 307 -10.34 -1.67 -0.49
N ALA A 308 -9.42 -2.47 0.03
CA ALA A 308 -8.98 -3.73 -0.55
C ALA A 308 -8.45 -3.60 -1.99
N SER A 309 -7.85 -2.46 -2.33
CA SER A 309 -7.08 -2.30 -3.56
C SER A 309 -5.73 -2.96 -3.45
N VAL A 310 -5.22 -3.49 -4.57
CA VAL A 310 -3.91 -4.13 -4.59
C VAL A 310 -3.14 -3.79 -5.86
N VAL A 311 -1.85 -3.50 -5.66
CA VAL A 311 -0.84 -3.48 -6.72
C VAL A 311 -0.02 -4.75 -6.63
N ALA A 312 0.25 -5.37 -7.78
CA ALA A 312 1.10 -6.55 -7.89
C ALA A 312 2.32 -6.24 -8.78
N PHE A 313 3.51 -6.44 -8.23
CA PHE A 313 4.75 -6.49 -8.98
C PHE A 313 5.04 -7.95 -9.30
N GLU A 314 4.70 -8.38 -10.49
CA GLU A 314 4.91 -9.76 -10.94
C GLU A 314 6.33 -9.92 -11.50
N LEU A 315 7.08 -10.87 -10.92
CA LEU A 315 8.42 -11.24 -11.36
C LEU A 315 8.34 -12.48 -12.25
N SER A 316 8.78 -12.34 -13.48
CA SER A 316 8.84 -13.42 -14.46
C SER A 316 10.25 -13.54 -15.08
N GLN A 317 10.47 -14.57 -15.85
CA GLN A 317 11.68 -14.72 -16.66
C GLN A 317 11.29 -14.72 -18.14
N ASN A 318 11.92 -13.86 -18.95
CA ASN A 318 11.65 -13.81 -20.37
C ASN A 318 12.35 -14.96 -21.14
N SER A 319 12.11 -15.07 -22.42
CA SER A 319 12.69 -16.11 -23.28
C SER A 319 14.22 -16.06 -23.41
N GLN A 320 14.83 -14.97 -22.98
CA GLN A 320 16.30 -14.76 -22.97
C GLN A 320 16.91 -15.09 -21.59
N GLY A 321 16.07 -15.52 -20.64
CA GLY A 321 16.49 -15.82 -19.26
C GLY A 321 16.64 -14.59 -18.36
N GLN A 322 16.22 -13.40 -18.80
CA GLN A 322 16.28 -12.18 -17.99
C GLN A 322 15.04 -12.08 -17.10
N HIS A 323 15.22 -11.59 -15.87
CA HIS A 323 14.12 -11.30 -14.95
C HIS A 323 13.42 -9.99 -15.36
N GLU A 324 12.11 -10.05 -15.47
CA GLU A 324 11.26 -8.91 -15.80
C GLU A 324 10.20 -8.67 -14.72
N VAL A 325 9.90 -7.41 -14.49
CA VAL A 325 8.87 -6.94 -13.57
C VAL A 325 7.76 -6.29 -14.37
N SER A 326 6.53 -6.71 -14.12
CA SER A 326 5.32 -6.05 -14.60
C SER A 326 4.51 -5.51 -13.43
N LEU A 327 3.73 -4.45 -13.67
CA LEU A 327 2.91 -3.78 -12.66
C LEU A 327 1.44 -3.99 -13.00
N LYS A 328 0.70 -4.60 -12.08
CA LYS A 328 -0.75 -4.77 -12.21
C LYS A 328 -1.48 -4.08 -11.06
N PHE A 329 -2.70 -3.65 -11.31
CA PHE A 329 -3.52 -2.95 -10.32
C PHE A 329 -4.96 -3.42 -10.37
N LYS A 330 -5.56 -3.60 -9.19
CA LYS A 330 -6.99 -3.86 -8.97
C LYS A 330 -7.51 -2.86 -7.95
N ASN A 331 -8.50 -2.04 -8.34
CA ASN A 331 -9.03 -0.98 -7.49
C ASN A 331 -10.23 -1.48 -6.66
N GLY A 332 -9.94 -1.97 -5.48
CA GLY A 332 -10.96 -2.43 -4.53
C GLY A 332 -11.77 -3.61 -5.05
N THR A 333 -13.00 -3.74 -4.53
CA THR A 333 -13.92 -4.85 -4.88
C THR A 333 -14.69 -4.62 -6.19
N GLN A 334 -14.65 -3.41 -6.74
CA GLN A 334 -15.35 -3.07 -7.98
C GLN A 334 -14.66 -3.66 -9.22
N ASP A 335 -13.34 -3.75 -9.20
CA ASP A 335 -12.59 -4.40 -10.27
C ASP A 335 -12.66 -5.93 -10.09
N SER A 336 -13.08 -6.66 -11.12
CA SER A 336 -13.11 -8.13 -11.12
C SER A 336 -11.76 -8.77 -11.45
N GLU A 337 -10.86 -8.01 -12.08
CA GLU A 337 -9.57 -8.47 -12.61
C GLU A 337 -8.47 -7.44 -12.38
N PHE A 338 -7.23 -7.89 -12.49
CA PHE A 338 -6.10 -6.98 -12.59
C PHE A 338 -6.08 -6.29 -13.96
N ARG A 339 -5.87 -4.97 -13.97
CA ARG A 339 -5.44 -4.26 -15.16
C ARG A 339 -3.92 -4.10 -15.18
N GLN A 340 -3.33 -4.22 -16.35
CA GLN A 340 -1.92 -3.98 -16.57
C GLN A 340 -1.66 -2.47 -16.56
N LEU A 341 -0.74 -2.00 -15.70
CA LEU A 341 -0.25 -0.63 -15.73
C LEU A 341 1.09 -0.56 -16.50
N LYS A 342 1.40 0.61 -17.02
CA LYS A 342 2.72 0.89 -17.60
C LYS A 342 3.60 1.57 -16.58
N MET A 343 4.80 1.03 -16.40
CA MET A 343 5.87 1.67 -15.64
C MET A 343 6.85 2.31 -16.64
N PHE A 344 7.12 3.62 -16.50
CA PHE A 344 8.02 4.35 -17.39
C PHE A 344 7.67 4.16 -18.88
N GLY A 345 6.37 4.05 -19.19
CA GLY A 345 5.83 3.83 -20.52
C GLY A 345 5.83 2.38 -21.01
N ASN A 346 6.33 1.41 -20.25
CA ASN A 346 6.43 0.00 -20.62
C ASN A 346 5.51 -0.89 -19.77
N THR A 347 4.99 -1.97 -20.35
CA THR A 347 4.16 -2.99 -19.66
C THR A 347 4.98 -3.92 -18.78
N SER A 348 6.24 -4.17 -19.15
CA SER A 348 7.26 -4.84 -18.34
C SER A 348 8.62 -4.20 -18.56
N ILE A 349 9.50 -4.28 -17.59
CA ILE A 349 10.90 -3.84 -17.67
C ILE A 349 11.79 -4.88 -16.97
N THR A 350 13.06 -4.94 -17.34
CA THR A 350 13.99 -5.83 -16.62
C THR A 350 14.10 -5.41 -15.14
N LEU A 351 14.31 -6.39 -14.26
CA LEU A 351 14.48 -6.13 -12.82
C LEU A 351 15.63 -5.14 -12.57
N ASP A 352 16.73 -5.26 -13.31
CA ASP A 352 17.85 -4.32 -13.21
C ASP A 352 17.44 -2.89 -13.59
N SER A 353 16.64 -2.74 -14.66
CA SER A 353 16.10 -1.43 -15.04
C SER A 353 15.15 -0.87 -14.01
N PHE A 354 14.28 -1.72 -13.42
CA PHE A 354 13.36 -1.33 -12.34
C PHE A 354 14.14 -0.80 -11.13
N ILE A 355 15.14 -1.55 -10.68
CA ILE A 355 16.00 -1.12 -9.56
C ILE A 355 16.74 0.17 -9.92
N HIS A 356 17.37 0.24 -11.08
CA HIS A 356 18.15 1.41 -11.50
C HIS A 356 17.30 2.70 -11.55
N GLN A 357 16.06 2.60 -12.04
CA GLN A 357 15.17 3.77 -12.13
C GLN A 357 14.64 4.24 -10.78
N LEU A 358 14.54 3.37 -9.78
CA LEU A 358 13.93 3.69 -8.49
C LEU A 358 14.94 3.81 -7.33
N ALA A 359 16.11 3.15 -7.41
CA ALA A 359 17.05 3.11 -6.29
C ALA A 359 17.53 4.49 -5.82
N TRP A 360 17.72 5.43 -6.75
CA TRP A 360 18.22 6.77 -6.43
C TRP A 360 17.22 7.66 -5.67
N ILE A 361 15.91 7.31 -5.71
CA ILE A 361 14.87 8.03 -4.95
C ILE A 361 14.55 7.38 -3.61
N THR A 362 15.06 6.18 -3.34
CA THR A 362 14.71 5.41 -2.16
C THR A 362 15.30 5.97 -0.88
N ILE A 363 14.60 5.71 0.23
CA ILE A 363 15.07 5.93 1.58
C ILE A 363 15.21 4.55 2.21
N ASN A 364 16.43 4.03 2.30
CA ASN A 364 16.73 2.65 2.66
C ASN A 364 17.30 2.46 4.08
N SER A 365 17.35 3.53 4.85
CA SER A 365 17.87 3.50 6.22
C SER A 365 17.30 4.62 7.07
N THR A 366 17.33 4.46 8.40
CA THR A 366 16.90 5.49 9.34
C THR A 366 17.70 6.79 9.17
N ILE A 367 19.00 6.70 8.96
CA ILE A 367 19.84 7.90 8.75
C ILE A 367 19.40 8.67 7.49
N ASN A 368 19.14 7.96 6.38
CA ASN A 368 18.66 8.59 5.14
C ASN A 368 17.27 9.23 5.32
N TRP A 369 16.41 8.61 6.14
CA TRP A 369 15.12 9.19 6.49
C TRP A 369 15.29 10.46 7.34
N CYS A 370 16.17 10.41 8.36
CA CYS A 370 16.46 11.58 9.20
C CYS A 370 16.88 12.78 8.36
N PHE A 371 17.80 12.59 7.42
CA PHE A 371 18.23 13.66 6.51
C PHE A 371 17.13 14.12 5.55
N SER A 372 16.41 13.17 4.94
CA SER A 372 15.30 13.50 4.02
C SER A 372 14.18 14.28 4.69
N CYS A 373 14.04 14.14 6.02
CA CYS A 373 12.99 14.78 6.82
C CYS A 373 13.45 15.97 7.65
N ASN A 374 14.75 16.32 7.66
CA ASN A 374 15.34 17.26 8.59
C ASN A 374 15.03 16.92 10.06
N GLN A 375 14.94 15.61 10.37
CA GLN A 375 14.62 15.16 11.72
C GLN A 375 15.92 14.91 12.49
N THR A 376 16.09 15.58 13.65
CA THR A 376 17.32 15.53 14.45
C THR A 376 17.14 14.89 15.83
N VAL A 377 15.90 14.61 16.23
CA VAL A 377 15.57 14.16 17.59
C VAL A 377 14.77 12.86 17.58
N LEU A 378 13.63 12.82 16.88
CA LEU A 378 12.69 11.72 16.93
C LEU A 378 13.18 10.50 16.13
N ARG A 379 12.60 9.33 16.39
CA ARG A 379 12.86 8.06 15.68
C ARG A 379 14.35 7.65 15.67
N GLY A 380 15.09 8.02 16.71
CA GLY A 380 16.52 7.70 16.84
C GLY A 380 17.46 8.61 16.06
N CYS A 381 16.96 9.67 15.40
CA CYS A 381 17.80 10.60 14.65
C CYS A 381 18.84 11.34 15.51
N SER A 382 18.59 11.48 16.82
CA SER A 382 19.51 12.12 17.76
C SER A 382 20.88 11.43 17.90
N VAL A 383 21.00 10.17 17.44
CA VAL A 383 22.28 9.44 17.50
C VAL A 383 23.21 9.75 16.32
N PHE A 384 22.69 10.43 15.28
CA PHE A 384 23.50 10.78 14.12
C PHE A 384 24.13 12.17 14.30
N ASN A 385 25.42 12.26 14.03
CA ASN A 385 26.12 13.54 14.05
C ASN A 385 26.00 14.23 12.68
N TYR A 386 25.03 15.15 12.56
CA TYR A 386 24.75 15.86 11.31
C TYR A 386 25.92 16.73 10.81
N SER A 387 26.87 17.08 11.68
CA SER A 387 28.02 17.92 11.30
C SER A 387 29.12 17.15 10.55
N GLU A 388 29.08 15.82 10.56
CA GLU A 388 30.11 14.96 9.97
C GLU A 388 29.67 14.23 8.70
N ASP A 389 28.44 14.47 8.22
CA ASP A 389 27.96 13.78 7.02
C ASP A 389 28.46 14.49 5.75
N PRO A 390 29.34 13.83 4.94
CA PRO A 390 29.86 14.40 3.70
C PRO A 390 28.79 14.55 2.60
N PHE A 391 27.59 13.94 2.74
CA PHE A 391 26.49 14.07 1.78
C PHE A 391 25.62 15.31 2.00
N LEU A 392 25.72 15.99 3.15
CA LEU A 392 25.02 17.24 3.44
C LEU A 392 25.72 18.49 2.88
N HIS A 393 26.98 18.35 2.48
CA HIS A 393 27.76 19.43 1.87
C HIS A 393 28.31 18.97 0.51
N PRO A 394 27.50 18.84 -0.55
CA PRO A 394 28.02 18.66 -1.88
C PRO A 394 28.67 19.99 -2.34
N GLY A 395 29.95 20.15 -2.06
CA GLY A 395 30.78 21.19 -2.67
C GLY A 395 30.61 22.57 -2.05
N THR A 396 31.35 22.86 -1.02
CA THR A 396 31.99 24.18 -0.87
C THR A 396 33.24 24.25 -1.72
#